data_add48ea9cfd17e9b26f61bdade46dd31
#
_entry.id   add48ea9cfd17e9b26f61bdade46dd31
#
_cell.length_a   1.000
_cell.length_b   1.000
_cell.length_c   1.000
_cell.angle_alpha   90.00
_cell.angle_beta   90.00
_cell.angle_gamma   90.00
#
_symmetry.space_group_name_H-M   'P 1'
#
loop_
_entity.id
_entity.type
_entity.pdbx_description
1 polymer ?
#
loop_
_entity_poly.entity_id
_entity_poly.type
_entity_poly.pdbx_seq_one_letter_code
_entity_poly.pdbx_strand_id
1 'polypeptide(L)'
;MRRIVLAVLLLAMVAGCEWPGDVAPLAPKKRPVAERPAVNLPLALRQSNWWGTGGQGSCTWATMVSLLRWQGRYRMADWVRQNCGDGEWPDDMAQRLDEAGVRYAYVTNGDVKFLEWACRTRRGCGITIRGGQHMVALVHLDEKWAALLDDNAVEQYIWVPRETLIAEWKASDGWAVTPIYAPAAPLPQ
;
A
#
# COMPACT_ATOMS: atom_id res chain seq x y z
N MET A 1 8.65 -21.22 66.95
CA MET A 1 8.12 -21.57 65.63
C MET A 1 8.37 -20.42 64.66
N ARG A 2 9.44 -20.53 63.87
CA ARG A 2 9.83 -19.50 62.85
C ARG A 2 9.21 -19.88 61.52
N ARG A 3 8.30 -19.05 60.99
CA ARG A 3 7.72 -19.19 59.67
C ARG A 3 8.69 -18.59 58.63
N ILE A 4 9.27 -19.44 57.80
CA ILE A 4 10.05 -19.07 56.64
C ILE A 4 9.07 -18.73 55.54
N VAL A 5 9.02 -17.45 55.10
CA VAL A 5 8.27 -17.02 53.93
C VAL A 5 9.21 -17.18 52.75
N LEU A 6 8.88 -18.14 51.87
CA LEU A 6 9.60 -18.36 50.62
C LEU A 6 9.03 -17.38 49.58
N ALA A 7 9.77 -16.32 49.27
CA ALA A 7 9.44 -15.43 48.17
C ALA A 7 9.87 -16.09 46.86
N VAL A 8 8.89 -16.57 46.10
CA VAL A 8 9.08 -17.01 44.72
C VAL A 8 9.15 -15.81 43.82
N LEU A 9 10.36 -15.43 43.39
CA LEU A 9 10.55 -14.45 42.32
C LEU A 9 10.12 -15.12 41.00
N LEU A 10 8.94 -14.76 40.48
CA LEU A 10 8.56 -15.00 39.10
C LEU A 10 9.37 -14.03 38.24
N LEU A 11 10.45 -14.50 37.64
CA LEU A 11 11.07 -13.84 36.48
C LEU A 11 10.10 -14.02 35.30
N ALA A 12 9.28 -12.99 34.99
CA ALA A 12 8.61 -12.89 33.74
C ALA A 12 9.69 -12.67 32.66
N MET A 13 10.04 -13.72 31.93
CA MET A 13 10.74 -13.57 30.66
C MET A 13 9.78 -12.87 29.72
N VAL A 14 9.99 -11.58 29.55
CA VAL A 14 9.46 -10.84 28.41
C VAL A 14 10.24 -11.37 27.21
N ALA A 15 9.70 -12.42 26.56
CA ALA A 15 10.11 -12.79 25.24
C ALA A 15 9.73 -11.62 24.34
N GLY A 16 10.69 -10.73 24.09
CA GLY A 16 10.56 -9.73 23.06
C GLY A 16 10.25 -10.48 21.78
N CYS A 17 9.09 -10.23 21.19
CA CYS A 17 8.84 -10.56 19.80
C CYS A 17 9.85 -9.75 18.98
N GLU A 18 11.04 -10.34 18.76
CA GLU A 18 11.89 -9.93 17.65
C GLU A 18 11.12 -10.25 16.38
N TRP A 19 10.64 -9.21 15.71
CA TRP A 19 10.04 -9.32 14.40
C TRP A 19 11.07 -9.92 13.45
N PRO A 20 10.72 -10.95 12.66
CA PRO A 20 11.66 -11.55 11.74
C PRO A 20 11.99 -10.54 10.64
N GLY A 21 13.23 -10.04 10.70
CA GLY A 21 13.94 -9.45 9.58
C GLY A 21 13.42 -8.10 9.11
N ASP A 22 14.23 -7.08 9.37
CA ASP A 22 14.27 -5.87 8.53
C ASP A 22 14.35 -6.30 7.06
N VAL A 23 13.21 -6.39 6.40
CA VAL A 23 13.20 -6.43 4.94
C VAL A 23 13.75 -5.07 4.52
N ALA A 24 14.97 -5.06 4.03
CA ALA A 24 15.65 -3.85 3.62
C ALA A 24 14.72 -3.06 2.68
N PRO A 25 14.51 -1.75 2.91
CA PRO A 25 13.69 -0.95 2.01
C PRO A 25 14.20 -1.10 0.60
N LEU A 26 13.27 -1.24 -0.38
CA LEU A 26 13.61 -1.34 -1.80
C LEU A 26 14.58 -0.20 -2.15
N ALA A 27 15.85 -0.55 -2.34
CA ALA A 27 16.89 0.45 -2.54
C ALA A 27 16.67 1.14 -3.91
N PRO A 28 16.50 2.46 -3.95
CA PRO A 28 16.30 3.18 -5.20
C PRO A 28 17.57 3.10 -6.05
N LYS A 29 17.50 2.47 -7.22
CA LYS A 29 18.55 2.60 -8.24
C LYS A 29 18.38 3.94 -8.94
N LYS A 30 19.49 4.66 -9.20
CA LYS A 30 19.47 5.91 -9.98
C LYS A 30 18.89 5.62 -11.37
N ARG A 31 17.73 6.20 -11.64
CA ARG A 31 17.04 6.20 -12.91
C ARG A 31 17.55 7.32 -13.82
N PRO A 32 17.50 7.17 -15.14
CA PRO A 32 17.64 8.31 -16.06
C PRO A 32 16.54 9.35 -15.80
N VAL A 33 16.92 10.63 -15.75
CA VAL A 33 16.24 11.76 -15.10
C VAL A 33 14.89 12.22 -15.70
N ALA A 34 14.30 11.58 -16.70
CA ALA A 34 13.28 12.23 -17.52
C ALA A 34 11.87 11.65 -17.58
N GLU A 35 11.56 10.54 -16.92
CA GLU A 35 10.22 9.93 -17.12
C GLU A 35 9.31 10.11 -15.92
N ARG A 36 8.07 10.56 -16.23
CA ARG A 36 6.98 10.60 -15.29
C ARG A 36 6.30 9.24 -15.23
N PRO A 37 5.74 8.84 -14.08
CA PRO A 37 4.98 7.59 -14.00
C PRO A 37 3.73 7.65 -14.89
N ALA A 38 3.24 6.49 -15.33
CA ALA A 38 2.02 6.39 -16.13
C ALA A 38 0.80 7.01 -15.42
N VAL A 39 0.77 6.90 -14.10
CA VAL A 39 -0.22 7.51 -13.19
C VAL A 39 0.50 8.59 -12.40
N ASN A 40 0.57 9.79 -12.96
CA ASN A 40 1.27 10.92 -12.35
C ASN A 40 0.31 11.73 -11.47
N LEU A 41 0.07 11.23 -10.24
CA LEU A 41 -0.83 11.92 -9.29
C LEU A 41 -0.24 13.27 -8.88
N PRO A 42 -0.99 14.37 -9.08
CA PRO A 42 -0.65 15.64 -8.44
C PRO A 42 -0.57 15.51 -6.92
N LEU A 43 0.28 16.27 -6.27
CA LEU A 43 0.48 16.21 -4.82
C LEU A 43 -0.83 16.39 -4.04
N ALA A 44 -1.72 17.26 -4.52
CA ALA A 44 -3.02 17.50 -3.90
C ALA A 44 -3.97 16.28 -3.90
N LEU A 45 -3.72 15.27 -4.72
CA LEU A 45 -4.53 14.05 -4.77
C LEU A 45 -3.94 12.92 -3.91
N ARG A 46 -2.69 13.08 -3.48
CA ARG A 46 -1.98 12.07 -2.70
C ARG A 46 -2.42 12.12 -1.25
N GLN A 47 -2.72 10.98 -0.68
CA GLN A 47 -3.13 10.84 0.70
C GLN A 47 -1.99 10.22 1.51
N SER A 48 -1.52 10.94 2.52
CA SER A 48 -0.61 10.36 3.50
C SER A 48 -1.32 9.39 4.42
N ASN A 49 -0.61 8.43 4.94
CA ASN A 49 -1.04 7.59 6.04
C ASN A 49 -1.50 8.49 7.21
N TRP A 50 -2.69 8.23 7.77
CA TRP A 50 -3.29 9.08 8.82
C TRP A 50 -3.55 8.35 10.12
N TRP A 51 -3.34 7.06 10.12
CA TRP A 51 -3.48 6.21 11.28
C TRP A 51 -2.20 5.41 11.44
N GLY A 52 -1.69 5.31 12.63
CA GLY A 52 -0.58 4.43 12.88
C GLY A 52 0.31 4.86 14.04
N THR A 53 0.16 4.13 15.13
CA THR A 53 1.18 4.00 16.16
C THR A 53 1.37 2.51 16.40
N GLY A 54 2.60 2.03 16.38
CA GLY A 54 2.89 0.64 16.74
C GLY A 54 2.61 -0.43 15.67
N GLY A 55 2.84 -0.12 14.40
CA GLY A 55 2.83 -1.12 13.32
C GLY A 55 1.49 -1.35 12.65
N GLN A 56 0.45 -0.69 13.07
CA GLN A 56 -0.85 -0.63 12.40
C GLN A 56 -1.00 0.70 11.70
N GLY A 57 -1.68 0.75 10.56
CA GLY A 57 -1.81 1.99 9.82
C GLY A 57 -2.86 1.95 8.74
N SER A 58 -3.18 3.12 8.24
CA SER A 58 -4.15 3.33 7.18
C SER A 58 -3.55 3.24 5.78
N CYS A 59 -2.41 2.58 5.58
CA CYS A 59 -1.72 2.50 4.30
C CYS A 59 -2.62 1.96 3.17
N THR A 60 -3.40 0.92 3.45
CA THR A 60 -4.37 0.33 2.52
C THR A 60 -5.38 1.38 2.04
N TRP A 61 -5.93 2.15 2.99
CA TRP A 61 -6.95 3.15 2.71
C TRP A 61 -6.38 4.45 2.16
N ALA A 62 -5.18 4.86 2.57
CA ALA A 62 -4.49 6.02 2.01
C ALA A 62 -4.18 5.81 0.52
N THR A 63 -3.71 4.62 0.18
CA THR A 63 -3.55 4.18 -1.20
C THR A 63 -4.87 4.25 -1.97
N MET A 64 -5.95 3.68 -1.43
CA MET A 64 -7.26 3.69 -2.08
C MET A 64 -7.82 5.11 -2.26
N VAL A 65 -7.71 5.98 -1.26
CA VAL A 65 -8.12 7.38 -1.33
C VAL A 65 -7.38 8.11 -2.47
N SER A 66 -6.08 7.90 -2.58
CA SER A 66 -5.26 8.49 -3.66
C SER A 66 -5.73 8.03 -5.04
N LEU A 67 -5.98 6.73 -5.22
CA LEU A 67 -6.45 6.16 -6.48
C LEU A 67 -7.89 6.57 -6.83
N LEU A 68 -8.78 6.67 -5.85
CA LEU A 68 -10.15 7.17 -6.05
C LEU A 68 -10.15 8.63 -6.48
N ARG A 69 -9.34 9.48 -5.84
CA ARG A 69 -9.19 10.90 -6.23
C ARG A 69 -8.62 11.03 -7.64
N TRP A 70 -7.61 10.23 -7.98
CA TRP A 70 -7.04 10.17 -9.32
C TRP A 70 -8.09 9.82 -10.38
N GLN A 71 -9.02 8.92 -10.05
CA GLN A 71 -10.11 8.50 -10.92
C GLN A 71 -11.35 9.40 -10.80
N GLY A 72 -11.25 10.58 -10.17
CA GLY A 72 -12.30 11.58 -10.06
C GLY A 72 -13.45 11.19 -9.12
N ARG A 73 -13.20 10.26 -8.18
CA ARG A 73 -14.22 9.76 -7.24
C ARG A 73 -14.05 10.38 -5.85
N TYR A 74 -14.04 11.68 -5.77
CA TYR A 74 -13.77 12.45 -4.55
C TYR A 74 -14.73 12.10 -3.41
N ARG A 75 -16.04 12.00 -3.66
CA ARG A 75 -17.03 11.66 -2.63
C ARG A 75 -16.78 10.28 -2.02
N MET A 76 -16.39 9.30 -2.84
CA MET A 76 -16.03 7.96 -2.35
C MET A 76 -14.71 7.98 -1.58
N ALA A 77 -13.73 8.74 -2.06
CA ALA A 77 -12.47 8.95 -1.35
C ALA A 77 -12.70 9.60 0.03
N ASP A 78 -13.57 10.58 0.12
CA ASP A 78 -13.92 11.23 1.38
C ASP A 78 -14.65 10.29 2.32
N TRP A 79 -15.57 9.47 1.80
CA TRP A 79 -16.24 8.44 2.59
C TRP A 79 -15.23 7.44 3.17
N VAL A 80 -14.35 6.90 2.33
CA VAL A 80 -13.27 5.99 2.77
C VAL A 80 -12.40 6.67 3.83
N ARG A 81 -11.99 7.92 3.62
CA ARG A 81 -11.16 8.67 4.57
C ARG A 81 -11.82 8.85 5.94
N GLN A 82 -13.15 8.97 5.98
CA GLN A 82 -13.93 9.20 7.21
C GLN A 82 -14.33 7.91 7.93
N ASN A 83 -14.51 6.81 7.21
CA ASN A 83 -15.10 5.58 7.74
C ASN A 83 -14.12 4.40 7.85
N CYS A 84 -12.95 4.48 7.22
CA CYS A 84 -11.92 3.45 7.24
C CYS A 84 -10.66 4.03 7.91
N GLY A 85 -9.97 3.23 8.71
CA GLY A 85 -8.80 3.74 9.45
C GLY A 85 -7.66 2.78 9.51
N ASP A 86 -7.87 1.60 10.03
CA ASP A 86 -6.85 0.58 10.16
C ASP A 86 -6.70 -0.26 8.88
N GLY A 87 -5.58 -0.99 8.77
CA GLY A 87 -5.32 -1.89 7.65
C GLY A 87 -6.35 -3.01 7.57
N GLU A 88 -6.61 -3.45 6.35
CA GLU A 88 -7.59 -4.48 6.06
C GLU A 88 -6.94 -5.61 5.25
N TRP A 89 -7.43 -6.82 5.44
CA TRP A 89 -7.13 -7.96 4.58
C TRP A 89 -7.99 -7.91 3.30
N PRO A 90 -7.62 -8.67 2.23
CA PRO A 90 -8.31 -8.59 0.94
C PRO A 90 -9.83 -8.69 1.02
N ASP A 91 -10.34 -9.67 1.76
CA ASP A 91 -11.78 -9.92 1.85
C ASP A 91 -12.50 -8.83 2.66
N ASP A 92 -11.90 -8.36 3.76
CA ASP A 92 -12.45 -7.29 4.58
C ASP A 92 -12.46 -5.97 3.80
N MET A 93 -11.38 -5.70 3.05
CA MET A 93 -11.32 -4.53 2.17
C MET A 93 -12.37 -4.59 1.08
N ALA A 94 -12.59 -5.75 0.47
CA ALA A 94 -13.64 -5.95 -0.53
C ALA A 94 -15.01 -5.60 0.03
N GLN A 95 -15.35 -6.10 1.22
CA GLN A 95 -16.60 -5.77 1.89
C GLN A 95 -16.75 -4.27 2.13
N ARG A 96 -15.70 -3.59 2.62
CA ARG A 96 -15.73 -2.14 2.86
C ARG A 96 -15.89 -1.33 1.58
N LEU A 97 -15.27 -1.76 0.49
CA LEU A 97 -15.42 -1.12 -0.81
C LEU A 97 -16.85 -1.28 -1.34
N ASP A 98 -17.50 -2.44 -1.11
CA ASP A 98 -18.90 -2.65 -1.47
C ASP A 98 -19.83 -1.73 -0.65
N GLU A 99 -19.61 -1.60 0.66
CA GLU A 99 -20.33 -0.67 1.54
C GLU A 99 -20.21 0.78 1.06
N ALA A 100 -19.02 1.17 0.57
CA ALA A 100 -18.75 2.49 0.01
C ALA A 100 -19.32 2.68 -1.41
N GLY A 101 -19.89 1.65 -2.02
CA GLY A 101 -20.36 1.66 -3.40
C GLY A 101 -19.23 1.83 -4.43
N VAL A 102 -18.00 1.44 -4.07
CA VAL A 102 -16.83 1.52 -4.94
C VAL A 102 -16.82 0.31 -5.86
N ARG A 103 -16.72 0.55 -7.18
CA ARG A 103 -16.41 -0.50 -8.15
C ARG A 103 -14.90 -0.71 -8.19
N TYR A 104 -14.47 -1.93 -8.01
CA TYR A 104 -13.06 -2.29 -7.95
C TYR A 104 -12.79 -3.62 -8.65
N ALA A 105 -11.52 -3.90 -8.87
CA ALA A 105 -11.00 -5.21 -9.25
C ALA A 105 -9.79 -5.52 -8.37
N TYR A 106 -9.58 -6.80 -8.05
CA TYR A 106 -8.44 -7.22 -7.26
C TYR A 106 -7.95 -8.61 -7.64
N VAL A 107 -6.74 -8.94 -7.25
CA VAL A 107 -6.13 -10.27 -7.33
C VAL A 107 -5.38 -10.59 -6.02
N THR A 108 -5.31 -11.87 -5.68
CA THR A 108 -4.62 -12.36 -4.48
C THR A 108 -3.60 -13.47 -4.81
N ASN A 109 -3.28 -13.69 -6.06
CA ASN A 109 -2.46 -14.81 -6.52
C ASN A 109 -1.19 -14.39 -7.29
N GLY A 110 -0.86 -13.09 -7.26
CA GLY A 110 0.34 -12.60 -7.91
C GLY A 110 0.28 -12.56 -9.44
N ASP A 111 -0.89 -12.38 -10.06
CA ASP A 111 -1.02 -12.24 -11.51
C ASP A 111 -0.47 -10.88 -11.98
N VAL A 112 0.73 -10.90 -12.54
CA VAL A 112 1.43 -9.72 -13.06
C VAL A 112 0.65 -9.00 -14.17
N LYS A 113 -0.18 -9.70 -14.93
CA LYS A 113 -1.02 -9.09 -15.97
C LYS A 113 -2.01 -8.08 -15.40
N PHE A 114 -2.44 -8.29 -14.16
CA PHE A 114 -3.28 -7.33 -13.46
C PHE A 114 -2.55 -6.01 -13.23
N LEU A 115 -1.30 -6.05 -12.76
CA LEU A 115 -0.47 -4.86 -12.55
C LEU A 115 -0.21 -4.10 -13.86
N GLU A 116 0.12 -4.85 -14.92
CA GLU A 116 0.34 -4.29 -16.26
C GLU A 116 -0.93 -3.62 -16.79
N TRP A 117 -2.08 -4.29 -16.63
CA TRP A 117 -3.37 -3.73 -17.03
C TRP A 117 -3.69 -2.45 -16.26
N ALA A 118 -3.54 -2.42 -14.95
CA ALA A 118 -3.83 -1.26 -14.12
C ALA A 118 -2.95 -0.05 -14.50
N CYS A 119 -1.66 -0.27 -14.73
CA CYS A 119 -0.73 0.79 -15.14
C CYS A 119 -0.97 1.24 -16.58
N ARG A 120 -1.13 0.31 -17.54
CA ARG A 120 -1.40 0.61 -18.95
C ARG A 120 -2.70 1.41 -19.13
N THR A 121 -3.71 1.12 -18.34
CA THR A 121 -5.00 1.82 -18.36
C THR A 121 -5.00 3.08 -17.49
N ARG A 122 -3.85 3.49 -16.96
CA ARG A 122 -3.65 4.67 -16.10
C ARG A 122 -4.53 4.69 -14.85
N ARG A 123 -4.89 3.52 -14.33
CA ARG A 123 -5.62 3.41 -13.05
C ARG A 123 -4.67 3.40 -11.87
N GLY A 124 -3.52 2.78 -12.02
CA GLY A 124 -2.69 2.37 -10.90
C GLY A 124 -3.36 1.26 -10.08
N CYS A 125 -2.69 0.73 -9.10
CA CYS A 125 -3.30 -0.19 -8.13
C CYS A 125 -2.56 -0.12 -6.79
N GLY A 126 -3.27 -0.40 -5.71
CA GLY A 126 -2.64 -0.73 -4.44
C GLY A 126 -2.02 -2.10 -4.54
N ILE A 127 -0.83 -2.27 -4.01
CA ILE A 127 -0.10 -3.53 -3.91
C ILE A 127 0.50 -3.69 -2.52
N THR A 128 0.52 -4.90 -2.01
CA THR A 128 1.19 -5.23 -0.75
C THR A 128 2.70 -5.43 -0.96
N ILE A 129 3.47 -5.00 0.01
CA ILE A 129 4.92 -5.19 0.10
C ILE A 129 5.31 -5.51 1.55
N ARG A 130 6.58 -5.80 1.80
CA ARG A 130 7.12 -6.09 3.15
C ARG A 130 6.38 -7.24 3.83
N GLY A 131 6.24 -8.35 3.11
CA GLY A 131 5.55 -9.53 3.65
C GLY A 131 4.06 -9.30 3.94
N GLY A 132 3.37 -8.44 3.17
CA GLY A 132 1.95 -8.12 3.35
C GLY A 132 1.67 -7.04 4.40
N GLN A 133 2.70 -6.46 5.04
CA GLN A 133 2.54 -5.51 6.15
C GLN A 133 2.34 -4.06 5.70
N HIS A 134 2.52 -3.76 4.42
CA HIS A 134 2.39 -2.40 3.91
C HIS A 134 1.78 -2.40 2.52
N MET A 135 0.88 -1.47 2.25
CA MET A 135 0.32 -1.23 0.93
C MET A 135 0.80 0.10 0.37
N VAL A 136 1.19 0.09 -0.88
CA VAL A 136 1.60 1.29 -1.63
C VAL A 136 0.88 1.34 -2.97
N ALA A 137 0.76 2.51 -3.59
CA ALA A 137 0.22 2.61 -4.93
C ALA A 137 1.30 2.34 -5.98
N LEU A 138 1.10 1.32 -6.82
CA LEU A 138 1.85 1.12 -8.05
C LEU A 138 1.32 2.08 -9.11
N VAL A 139 2.15 3.02 -9.55
CA VAL A 139 1.79 4.12 -10.45
C VAL A 139 2.46 4.03 -11.82
N HIS A 140 3.40 3.12 -11.98
CA HIS A 140 4.06 2.81 -13.25
C HIS A 140 4.59 1.40 -13.24
N LEU A 141 4.46 0.72 -14.37
CA LEU A 141 5.10 -0.56 -14.63
C LEU A 141 5.35 -0.68 -16.13
N ASP A 142 6.62 -0.73 -16.51
CA ASP A 142 7.06 -1.00 -17.87
C ASP A 142 7.96 -2.24 -17.92
N GLU A 143 8.71 -2.45 -18.99
CA GLU A 143 9.58 -3.62 -19.14
C GLU A 143 10.78 -3.63 -18.17
N LYS A 144 11.21 -2.47 -17.68
CA LYS A 144 12.43 -2.29 -16.87
C LYS A 144 12.17 -1.76 -15.49
N TRP A 145 11.17 -0.88 -15.34
CA TRP A 145 10.96 -0.10 -14.15
C TRP A 145 9.54 -0.19 -13.60
N ALA A 146 9.45 -0.01 -12.30
CA ALA A 146 8.23 0.27 -11.59
C ALA A 146 8.38 1.56 -10.78
N ALA A 147 7.27 2.30 -10.61
CA ALA A 147 7.22 3.43 -9.69
C ALA A 147 6.12 3.23 -8.67
N LEU A 148 6.46 3.49 -7.43
CA LEU A 148 5.59 3.41 -6.28
C LEU A 148 5.33 4.79 -5.70
N LEU A 149 4.13 5.03 -5.24
CA LEU A 149 3.78 6.12 -4.35
C LEU A 149 3.53 5.52 -2.97
N ASP A 150 4.44 5.79 -2.04
CA ASP A 150 4.33 5.38 -0.64
C ASP A 150 3.58 6.46 0.14
N ASP A 151 2.54 6.06 0.87
CA ASP A 151 1.74 6.97 1.69
C ASP A 151 2.49 7.50 2.94
N ASN A 152 3.63 6.91 3.26
CA ASN A 152 4.56 7.45 4.26
C ASN A 152 5.57 8.47 3.69
N ALA A 153 5.62 8.64 2.36
CA ALA A 153 6.53 9.56 1.67
C ALA A 153 5.89 10.10 0.38
N VAL A 154 4.74 10.76 0.50
CA VAL A 154 3.88 11.16 -0.62
C VAL A 154 4.48 12.20 -1.57
N GLU A 155 5.56 12.87 -1.19
CA GLU A 155 6.19 13.94 -1.98
C GLU A 155 6.91 13.40 -3.22
N GLN A 156 7.30 12.14 -3.21
CA GLN A 156 8.14 11.56 -4.26
C GLN A 156 7.64 10.19 -4.70
N TYR A 157 8.06 9.79 -5.89
CA TYR A 157 7.91 8.41 -6.37
C TYR A 157 9.17 7.61 -6.08
N ILE A 158 8.99 6.37 -5.62
CA ILE A 158 10.09 5.42 -5.41
C ILE A 158 10.18 4.57 -6.68
N TRP A 159 11.32 4.68 -7.38
CA TRP A 159 11.57 3.90 -8.58
C TRP A 159 12.42 2.68 -8.25
N VAL A 160 11.97 1.53 -8.71
CA VAL A 160 12.64 0.24 -8.50
C VAL A 160 12.66 -0.57 -9.79
N PRO A 161 13.63 -1.48 -9.98
CA PRO A 161 13.59 -2.41 -11.10
C PRO A 161 12.30 -3.24 -11.07
N ARG A 162 11.69 -3.43 -12.24
CA ARG A 162 10.46 -4.23 -12.38
C ARG A 162 10.57 -5.60 -11.70
N GLU A 163 11.65 -6.33 -11.98
CA GLU A 163 11.83 -7.68 -11.44
C GLU A 163 11.91 -7.70 -9.92
N THR A 164 12.60 -6.71 -9.34
CA THR A 164 12.69 -6.55 -7.88
C THR A 164 11.31 -6.33 -7.27
N LEU A 165 10.50 -5.46 -7.87
CA LEU A 165 9.14 -5.23 -7.38
C LEU A 165 8.28 -6.49 -7.49
N ILE A 166 8.28 -7.15 -8.63
CA ILE A 166 7.44 -8.35 -8.85
C ILE A 166 7.83 -9.46 -7.86
N ALA A 167 9.12 -9.66 -7.60
CA ALA A 167 9.58 -10.64 -6.63
C ALA A 167 9.10 -10.30 -5.21
N GLU A 168 9.27 -9.04 -4.79
CA GLU A 168 8.82 -8.54 -3.50
C GLU A 168 7.30 -8.66 -3.33
N TRP A 169 6.53 -8.23 -4.33
CA TRP A 169 5.08 -8.30 -4.31
C TRP A 169 4.56 -9.73 -4.21
N LYS A 170 5.14 -10.66 -4.98
CA LYS A 170 4.76 -12.08 -4.90
C LYS A 170 5.11 -12.72 -3.56
N ALA A 171 6.25 -12.33 -2.97
CA ALA A 171 6.65 -12.76 -1.64
C ALA A 171 5.76 -12.15 -0.54
N SER A 172 5.07 -11.05 -0.84
CA SER A 172 4.14 -10.34 0.03
C SER A 172 2.68 -10.67 -0.29
N ASP A 173 2.37 -11.95 -0.54
CA ASP A 173 1.03 -12.51 -0.87
C ASP A 173 0.50 -12.26 -2.29
N GLY A 174 1.10 -11.37 -3.06
CA GLY A 174 0.68 -11.06 -4.43
C GLY A 174 -0.69 -10.38 -4.52
N TRP A 175 -1.10 -9.67 -3.47
CA TRP A 175 -2.37 -8.94 -3.47
C TRP A 175 -2.24 -7.58 -4.17
N ALA A 176 -3.19 -7.30 -5.06
CA ALA A 176 -3.35 -6.00 -5.67
C ALA A 176 -4.83 -5.64 -5.84
N VAL A 177 -5.17 -4.35 -5.72
CA VAL A 177 -6.54 -3.84 -5.82
C VAL A 177 -6.56 -2.47 -6.51
N THR A 178 -7.57 -2.21 -7.36
CA THR A 178 -7.75 -0.91 -8.01
C THR A 178 -9.21 -0.54 -8.18
N PRO A 179 -9.60 0.73 -7.98
CA PRO A 179 -10.90 1.22 -8.46
C PRO A 179 -10.98 1.14 -9.99
N ILE A 180 -12.17 0.81 -10.53
CA ILE A 180 -12.35 0.61 -11.97
C ILE A 180 -13.18 1.72 -12.61
N TYR A 181 -12.81 2.96 -12.34
CA TYR A 181 -13.36 4.14 -13.01
C TYR A 181 -12.39 4.66 -14.09
N ALA A 182 -12.88 5.47 -14.98
CA ALA A 182 -12.00 6.17 -15.91
C ALA A 182 -11.12 7.16 -15.13
N PRO A 183 -9.79 7.19 -15.34
CA PRO A 183 -8.94 8.22 -14.75
C PRO A 183 -9.44 9.61 -15.17
N ALA A 184 -9.33 10.60 -14.26
CA ALA A 184 -9.50 11.99 -14.62
C ALA A 184 -8.47 12.38 -15.71
N ALA A 185 -8.84 13.28 -16.59
CA ALA A 185 -7.87 13.84 -17.53
C ALA A 185 -6.70 14.44 -16.73
N PRO A 186 -5.45 14.27 -17.18
CA PRO A 186 -4.33 14.90 -16.51
C PRO A 186 -4.56 16.42 -16.47
N LEU A 187 -4.32 17.00 -15.28
CA LEU A 187 -4.36 18.45 -15.14
C LEU A 187 -3.35 19.07 -16.12
N PRO A 188 -3.66 20.23 -16.72
CA PRO A 188 -2.70 20.99 -17.49
C PRO A 188 -1.46 21.25 -16.65
N GLN A 189 -0.30 21.13 -17.26
CA GLN A 189 0.99 21.36 -16.59
C GLN A 189 1.38 22.81 -16.68
#